data_3a335a057c945c61ed2a7530f4ea3713
#
_entry.id   3a335a057c945c61ed2a7530f4ea3713
#
_cell.length_a   1.000
_cell.length_b   1.000
_cell.length_c   1.000
_cell.angle_alpha   90.00
_cell.angle_beta   90.00
_cell.angle_gamma   90.00
#
_symmetry.space_group_name_H-M   'P 1'
#
loop_
_entity.id
_entity.type
_entity.pdbx_description
1 polymer ?
#
loop_
_entity_poly.entity_id
_entity_poly.type
_entity_poly.pdbx_seq_one_letter_code
_entity_poly.pdbx_strand_id
1 'polypeptide(L)'
;SRVGSEMCIRDRAKARERLAQFPAQLQNHPVLASVRREIEAVERSSVGRPYMDLTLKDADGETVALSSLAGPGRWVLLDFWATWCTPCMNEVPHLKKAYETFHAKGFEIYGVSLDTDLTRWENTIGEQGMNWINVAQKKGGGFDPTALYAVSSIPANFLISPEGKIVAKNLRGEHLEAKLAEVLK
;
A
#
# COMPACT_ATOMS: atom_id res chain seq x y z
N SER A 1 7.96 1.56 -20.47
CA SER A 1 6.53 1.31 -20.70
C SER A 1 5.76 1.75 -19.47
N ARG A 2 4.91 2.72 -19.65
CA ARG A 2 4.01 3.26 -18.61
C ARG A 2 2.83 2.30 -18.40
N VAL A 3 3.06 1.16 -17.81
CA VAL A 3 2.00 0.30 -17.32
C VAL A 3 1.88 0.60 -15.83
N GLY A 4 0.81 1.29 -15.43
CA GLY A 4 0.54 1.71 -14.05
C GLY A 4 0.43 3.22 -13.86
N SER A 5 0.10 3.98 -14.91
CA SER A 5 -0.32 5.36 -14.68
C SER A 5 -1.60 5.31 -13.86
N GLU A 6 -1.52 5.76 -12.60
CA GLU A 6 -2.73 6.10 -11.86
C GLU A 6 -3.66 6.86 -12.78
N MET A 7 -4.88 6.35 -12.94
CA MET A 7 -5.89 7.04 -13.70
C MET A 7 -6.01 8.47 -13.13
N CYS A 8 -5.63 9.46 -13.91
CA CYS A 8 -5.65 10.87 -13.50
C CYS A 8 -7.02 11.23 -12.94
N ILE A 9 -7.10 12.18 -12.01
CA ILE A 9 -8.38 12.66 -11.45
C ILE A 9 -9.38 13.01 -12.57
N ARG A 10 -8.88 13.64 -13.64
CA ARG A 10 -9.69 13.96 -14.84
C ARG A 10 -10.20 12.69 -15.53
N ASP A 11 -9.39 11.66 -15.65
CA ASP A 11 -9.78 10.41 -16.31
C ASP A 11 -10.77 9.62 -15.47
N ARG A 12 -10.66 9.68 -14.15
CA ARG A 12 -11.64 9.09 -13.22
C ARG A 12 -13.00 9.77 -13.30
N ALA A 13 -13.03 11.11 -13.34
CA ALA A 13 -14.26 11.85 -13.54
C ALA A 13 -14.95 11.49 -14.85
N LYS A 14 -14.18 11.40 -15.94
CA LYS A 14 -14.68 10.94 -17.25
C LYS A 14 -15.19 9.50 -17.22
N ALA A 15 -14.50 8.61 -16.50
CA ALA A 15 -14.94 7.22 -16.35
C ALA A 15 -16.29 7.13 -15.61
N ARG A 16 -16.47 7.89 -14.53
CA ARG A 16 -17.77 7.98 -13.82
C ARG A 16 -18.86 8.54 -14.71
N GLU A 17 -18.59 9.60 -15.46
CA GLU A 17 -19.53 10.20 -16.38
C GLU A 17 -19.98 9.20 -17.46
N ARG A 18 -19.03 8.47 -18.05
CA ARG A 18 -19.32 7.40 -19.02
C ARG A 18 -20.17 6.28 -18.42
N LEU A 19 -19.86 5.86 -17.20
CA LEU A 19 -20.64 4.83 -16.50
C LEU A 19 -22.09 5.30 -16.27
N ALA A 20 -22.30 6.58 -15.97
CA ALA A 20 -23.63 7.15 -15.78
C ALA A 20 -24.47 7.21 -17.07
N GLN A 21 -23.83 7.19 -18.25
CA GLN A 21 -24.49 7.21 -19.55
C GLN A 21 -25.06 5.84 -20.01
N PHE A 22 -24.72 4.76 -19.31
CA PHE A 22 -25.30 3.46 -19.61
C PHE A 22 -26.80 3.42 -19.30
N PRO A 23 -27.62 2.71 -20.12
CA PRO A 23 -29.04 2.55 -19.84
C PRO A 23 -29.33 2.04 -18.43
N ALA A 24 -30.45 2.47 -17.84
CA ALA A 24 -30.82 2.14 -16.46
C ALA A 24 -30.79 0.62 -16.18
N GLN A 25 -31.18 -0.19 -17.17
CA GLN A 25 -31.18 -1.65 -17.07
C GLN A 25 -29.78 -2.25 -16.89
N LEU A 26 -28.75 -1.57 -17.38
CA LEU A 26 -27.36 -2.01 -17.28
C LEU A 26 -26.64 -1.43 -16.06
N GLN A 27 -27.20 -0.44 -15.37
CA GLN A 27 -26.56 0.21 -14.24
C GLN A 27 -26.19 -0.76 -13.12
N ASN A 28 -26.97 -1.82 -12.91
CA ASN A 28 -26.74 -2.85 -11.92
C ASN A 28 -26.02 -4.10 -12.48
N HIS A 29 -25.54 -4.03 -13.73
CA HIS A 29 -24.81 -5.15 -14.31
C HIS A 29 -23.53 -5.43 -13.53
N PRO A 30 -23.19 -6.70 -13.20
CA PRO A 30 -22.04 -7.05 -12.35
C PRO A 30 -20.71 -6.44 -12.82
N VAL A 31 -20.49 -6.36 -14.14
CA VAL A 31 -19.28 -5.75 -14.72
C VAL A 31 -19.21 -4.26 -14.42
N LEU A 32 -20.32 -3.51 -14.57
CA LEU A 32 -20.33 -2.07 -14.24
C LEU A 32 -20.18 -1.84 -12.74
N ALA A 33 -20.77 -2.70 -11.92
CA ALA A 33 -20.60 -2.66 -10.47
C ALA A 33 -19.13 -2.90 -10.06
N SER A 34 -18.44 -3.83 -10.74
CA SER A 34 -17.00 -4.07 -10.52
C SER A 34 -16.15 -2.84 -10.88
N VAL A 35 -16.38 -2.26 -12.05
CA VAL A 35 -15.67 -1.04 -12.49
C VAL A 35 -15.88 0.13 -11.53
N ARG A 36 -17.12 0.31 -11.04
CA ARG A 36 -17.38 1.35 -10.01
C ARG A 36 -16.59 1.12 -8.74
N ARG A 37 -16.56 -0.11 -8.24
CA ARG A 37 -15.78 -0.46 -7.03
C ARG A 37 -14.29 -0.18 -7.21
N GLU A 38 -13.75 -0.46 -8.39
CA GLU A 38 -12.34 -0.14 -8.70
C GLU A 38 -12.09 1.37 -8.69
N ILE A 39 -12.95 2.15 -9.34
CA ILE A 39 -12.83 3.62 -9.33
C ILE A 39 -12.92 4.17 -7.90
N GLU A 40 -13.87 3.68 -7.11
CA GLU A 40 -14.02 4.09 -5.70
C GLU A 40 -12.81 3.70 -4.85
N ALA A 41 -12.24 2.51 -5.06
CA ALA A 41 -11.04 2.07 -4.35
C ALA A 41 -9.82 2.96 -4.67
N VAL A 42 -9.63 3.31 -5.96
CA VAL A 42 -8.58 4.23 -6.39
C VAL A 42 -8.77 5.61 -5.76
N GLU A 43 -10.00 6.11 -5.70
CA GLU A 43 -10.29 7.40 -5.08
C GLU A 43 -10.04 7.39 -3.57
N ARG A 44 -10.46 6.35 -2.86
CA ARG A 44 -10.23 6.21 -1.42
C ARG A 44 -8.75 6.15 -1.06
N SER A 45 -7.92 5.57 -1.91
CA SER A 45 -6.47 5.43 -1.70
C SER A 45 -5.62 6.52 -2.36
N SER A 46 -6.25 7.60 -2.83
CA SER A 46 -5.56 8.71 -3.47
C SER A 46 -4.84 9.62 -2.45
N VAL A 47 -3.79 10.31 -2.93
CA VAL A 47 -3.10 11.34 -2.16
C VAL A 47 -4.10 12.41 -1.68
N GLY A 48 -3.97 12.78 -0.41
CA GLY A 48 -4.86 13.72 0.29
C GLY A 48 -6.03 13.06 1.02
N ARG A 49 -6.27 11.77 0.80
CA ARG A 49 -7.31 11.02 1.51
C ARG A 49 -6.81 10.44 2.84
N PRO A 50 -7.70 10.25 3.82
CA PRO A 50 -7.36 9.51 5.02
C PRO A 50 -6.94 8.07 4.67
N TYR A 51 -5.93 7.55 5.39
CA TYR A 51 -5.61 6.13 5.26
C TYR A 51 -6.77 5.26 5.76
N MET A 52 -6.79 4.03 5.29
CA MET A 52 -7.75 3.01 5.74
C MET A 52 -7.01 1.99 6.60
N ASP A 53 -7.57 1.67 7.76
CA ASP A 53 -6.93 0.73 8.68
C ASP A 53 -6.88 -0.68 8.10
N LEU A 54 -5.81 -1.38 8.44
CA LEU A 54 -5.56 -2.78 8.10
C LEU A 54 -5.23 -3.53 9.38
N THR A 55 -5.73 -4.75 9.51
CA THR A 55 -5.41 -5.62 10.64
C THR A 55 -5.01 -6.98 10.10
N LEU A 56 -3.73 -7.27 10.15
CA LEU A 56 -3.13 -8.49 9.60
C LEU A 56 -2.21 -9.14 10.66
N LYS A 57 -1.75 -10.35 10.37
CA LYS A 57 -0.89 -11.11 11.29
C LYS A 57 0.58 -11.01 10.90
N ASP A 58 1.43 -10.87 11.90
CA ASP A 58 2.87 -11.00 11.77
C ASP A 58 3.35 -12.47 11.72
N ALA A 59 4.66 -12.66 11.67
CA ALA A 59 5.28 -13.99 11.62
C ALA A 59 5.02 -14.84 12.87
N ASP A 60 4.83 -14.20 14.02
CA ASP A 60 4.54 -14.85 15.29
C ASP A 60 3.04 -15.18 15.44
N GLY A 61 2.23 -14.80 14.46
CA GLY A 61 0.78 -14.97 14.46
C GLY A 61 0.03 -13.91 15.27
N GLU A 62 0.73 -12.88 15.75
CA GLU A 62 0.13 -11.77 16.46
C GLU A 62 -0.55 -10.80 15.49
N THR A 63 -1.63 -10.23 15.95
CA THR A 63 -2.41 -9.27 15.16
C THR A 63 -1.85 -7.87 15.29
N VAL A 64 -1.48 -7.27 14.17
CA VAL A 64 -0.94 -5.91 14.11
C VAL A 64 -1.84 -5.02 13.25
N ALA A 65 -2.40 -3.99 13.83
CA ALA A 65 -3.18 -2.99 13.11
C ALA A 65 -2.26 -1.87 12.58
N LEU A 66 -2.52 -1.42 11.36
CA LEU A 66 -1.82 -0.25 10.79
C LEU A 66 -2.00 0.98 11.67
N SER A 67 -3.20 1.15 12.24
CA SER A 67 -3.52 2.24 13.17
C SER A 67 -2.70 2.21 14.47
N SER A 68 -2.11 1.09 14.84
CA SER A 68 -1.20 1.02 15.99
C SER A 68 0.14 1.73 15.74
N LEU A 69 0.50 1.94 14.48
CA LEU A 69 1.74 2.61 14.05
C LEU A 69 1.50 4.07 13.63
N ALA A 70 0.30 4.38 13.15
CA ALA A 70 -0.07 5.72 12.69
C ALA A 70 -0.43 6.64 13.88
N GLY A 71 -0.25 7.93 13.72
CA GLY A 71 -0.66 8.93 14.70
C GLY A 71 0.36 10.06 14.89
N PRO A 72 0.13 10.93 15.88
CA PRO A 72 0.98 12.10 16.12
C PRO A 72 2.47 11.76 16.23
N GLY A 73 3.29 12.50 15.48
CA GLY A 73 4.74 12.31 15.43
C GLY A 73 5.21 11.09 14.66
N ARG A 74 4.32 10.37 13.98
CA ARG A 74 4.63 9.14 13.27
C ARG A 74 4.32 9.23 11.78
N TRP A 75 5.30 8.84 10.98
CA TRP A 75 5.18 8.65 9.55
C TRP A 75 5.22 7.17 9.24
N VAL A 76 4.27 6.65 8.48
CA VAL A 76 4.20 5.22 8.16
C VAL A 76 4.21 5.02 6.66
N LEU A 77 5.11 4.16 6.19
CA LEU A 77 5.11 3.64 4.83
C LEU A 77 4.36 2.30 4.82
N LEU A 78 3.18 2.29 4.24
CA LEU A 78 2.45 1.07 3.92
C LEU A 78 3.00 0.53 2.61
N ASP A 79 3.69 -0.61 2.67
CA ASP A 79 4.40 -1.22 1.54
C ASP A 79 3.82 -2.59 1.20
N PHE A 80 3.39 -2.76 -0.05
CA PHE A 80 2.89 -4.04 -0.58
C PHE A 80 4.00 -4.71 -1.39
N TRP A 81 4.32 -5.95 -1.04
CA TRP A 81 5.44 -6.69 -1.63
C TRP A 81 5.21 -8.20 -1.61
N ALA A 82 6.12 -8.95 -2.21
CA ALA A 82 6.19 -10.40 -2.08
C ALA A 82 7.62 -10.91 -2.33
N THR A 83 7.96 -12.04 -1.79
CA THR A 83 9.29 -12.66 -1.95
C THR A 83 9.61 -13.04 -3.39
N TRP A 84 8.60 -13.37 -4.19
CA TRP A 84 8.70 -13.72 -5.61
C TRP A 84 8.71 -12.50 -6.55
N CYS A 85 8.57 -11.30 -6.02
CA CYS A 85 8.56 -10.06 -6.78
C CYS A 85 9.97 -9.48 -6.85
N THR A 86 10.67 -9.68 -7.95
CA THR A 86 12.04 -9.18 -8.14
C THR A 86 12.16 -7.65 -7.98
N PRO A 87 11.30 -6.82 -8.58
CA PRO A 87 11.34 -5.38 -8.33
C PRO A 87 11.13 -5.00 -6.86
N CYS A 88 10.31 -5.75 -6.12
CA CYS A 88 10.13 -5.54 -4.68
C CYS A 88 11.43 -5.83 -3.92
N MET A 89 12.11 -6.91 -4.25
CA MET A 89 13.38 -7.27 -3.62
C MET A 89 14.48 -6.28 -3.92
N ASN A 90 14.47 -5.66 -5.10
CA ASN A 90 15.40 -4.59 -5.46
C ASN A 90 15.19 -3.30 -4.64
N GLU A 91 13.99 -3.09 -4.10
CA GLU A 91 13.69 -1.95 -3.21
C GLU A 91 14.14 -2.19 -1.76
N VAL A 92 14.37 -3.42 -1.34
CA VAL A 92 14.74 -3.75 0.06
C VAL A 92 15.95 -2.95 0.56
N PRO A 93 17.05 -2.80 -0.19
CA PRO A 93 18.19 -1.97 0.26
C PRO A 93 17.80 -0.51 0.53
N HIS A 94 16.92 0.07 -0.28
CA HIS A 94 16.41 1.44 -0.11
C HIS A 94 15.50 1.56 1.11
N LEU A 95 14.63 0.57 1.33
CA LEU A 95 13.77 0.49 2.52
C LEU A 95 14.61 0.36 3.80
N LYS A 96 15.63 -0.49 3.80
CA LYS A 96 16.55 -0.64 4.93
C LYS A 96 17.26 0.66 5.27
N LYS A 97 17.82 1.33 4.28
CA LYS A 97 18.50 2.61 4.46
C LYS A 97 17.56 3.68 5.01
N ALA A 98 16.35 3.76 4.45
CA ALA A 98 15.33 4.68 4.94
C ALA A 98 14.92 4.39 6.39
N TYR A 99 14.73 3.11 6.72
CA TYR A 99 14.39 2.69 8.07
C TYR A 99 15.50 3.02 9.07
N GLU A 100 16.73 2.68 8.77
CA GLU A 100 17.90 2.97 9.60
C GLU A 100 18.10 4.49 9.83
N THR A 101 17.88 5.29 8.80
CA THR A 101 18.08 6.75 8.86
C THR A 101 16.94 7.45 9.61
N PHE A 102 15.68 7.05 9.43
CA PHE A 102 14.52 7.83 9.84
C PHE A 102 13.68 7.20 10.96
N HIS A 103 13.92 5.93 11.31
CA HIS A 103 13.11 5.27 12.33
C HIS A 103 13.13 6.01 13.68
N ALA A 104 14.31 6.44 14.13
CA ALA A 104 14.46 7.22 15.37
C ALA A 104 13.76 8.59 15.32
N LYS A 105 13.44 9.07 14.14
CA LYS A 105 12.71 10.33 13.91
C LYS A 105 11.20 10.15 13.80
N GLY A 106 10.69 8.93 14.03
CA GLY A 106 9.26 8.62 13.98
C GLY A 106 8.79 7.96 12.68
N PHE A 107 9.72 7.44 11.87
CA PHE A 107 9.37 6.66 10.66
C PHE A 107 9.19 5.18 10.97
N GLU A 108 8.12 4.59 10.44
CA GLU A 108 7.85 3.15 10.52
C GLU A 108 7.47 2.60 9.14
N ILE A 109 7.71 1.33 8.92
CA ILE A 109 7.26 0.59 7.74
C ILE A 109 6.30 -0.52 8.17
N TYR A 110 5.15 -0.57 7.52
CA TYR A 110 4.17 -1.63 7.63
C TYR A 110 4.16 -2.40 6.31
N GLY A 111 4.95 -3.48 6.25
CA GLY A 111 5.12 -4.27 5.04
C GLY A 111 4.08 -5.37 4.95
N VAL A 112 3.21 -5.29 3.94
CA VAL A 112 2.16 -6.27 3.67
C VAL A 112 2.62 -7.21 2.57
N SER A 113 2.91 -8.47 2.93
CA SER A 113 3.28 -9.51 1.97
C SER A 113 2.05 -10.14 1.33
N LEU A 114 2.13 -10.35 0.02
CA LEU A 114 1.16 -11.13 -0.77
C LEU A 114 1.54 -12.60 -0.89
N ASP A 115 2.58 -13.04 -0.19
CA ASP A 115 3.04 -14.43 -0.20
C ASP A 115 1.97 -15.38 0.36
N THR A 116 1.86 -16.54 -0.26
CA THR A 116 1.07 -17.67 0.23
C THR A 116 1.93 -18.70 0.94
N ASP A 117 3.22 -18.72 0.65
CA ASP A 117 4.24 -19.52 1.35
C ASP A 117 4.81 -18.71 2.51
N LEU A 118 4.24 -18.89 3.69
CA LEU A 118 4.63 -18.14 4.88
C LEU A 118 6.03 -18.51 5.37
N THR A 119 6.48 -19.73 5.17
CA THR A 119 7.84 -20.16 5.52
C THR A 119 8.88 -19.41 4.68
N ARG A 120 8.65 -19.31 3.37
CA ARG A 120 9.51 -18.52 2.49
C ARG A 120 9.51 -17.04 2.87
N TRP A 121 8.36 -16.49 3.19
CA TRP A 121 8.21 -15.12 3.66
C TRP A 121 9.02 -14.84 4.94
N GLU A 122 8.86 -15.67 5.97
CA GLU A 122 9.61 -15.56 7.24
C GLU A 122 11.12 -15.67 7.02
N ASN A 123 11.57 -16.64 6.23
CA ASN A 123 12.98 -16.81 5.89
C ASN A 123 13.55 -15.59 5.18
N THR A 124 12.82 -15.05 4.20
CA THR A 124 13.25 -13.86 3.44
C THR A 124 13.38 -12.62 4.34
N ILE A 125 12.45 -12.41 5.27
CA ILE A 125 12.53 -11.32 6.25
C ILE A 125 13.83 -11.41 7.05
N GLY A 126 14.16 -12.60 7.56
CA GLY A 126 15.38 -12.82 8.32
C GLY A 126 16.65 -12.67 7.50
N GLU A 127 16.70 -13.29 6.33
CA GLU A 127 17.86 -13.25 5.42
C GLU A 127 18.16 -11.85 4.90
N GLN A 128 17.12 -11.06 4.60
CA GLN A 128 17.24 -9.69 4.09
C GLN A 128 17.38 -8.65 5.21
N GLY A 129 17.22 -9.02 6.47
CA GLY A 129 17.27 -8.09 7.59
C GLY A 129 16.18 -7.01 7.54
N MET A 130 14.96 -7.40 7.22
CA MET A 130 13.79 -6.52 7.14
C MET A 130 13.20 -6.32 8.54
N ASN A 131 13.83 -5.48 9.36
CA ASN A 131 13.59 -5.36 10.81
C ASN A 131 12.40 -4.45 11.17
N TRP A 132 11.55 -4.10 10.22
CA TRP A 132 10.30 -3.35 10.43
C TRP A 132 9.12 -4.29 10.62
N ILE A 133 7.94 -3.72 10.78
CA ILE A 133 6.70 -4.50 10.93
C ILE A 133 6.38 -5.20 9.60
N ASN A 134 6.37 -6.51 9.63
CA ASN A 134 6.03 -7.37 8.51
C ASN A 134 4.79 -8.19 8.84
N VAL A 135 3.77 -8.06 8.01
CA VAL A 135 2.52 -8.78 8.10
C VAL A 135 2.20 -9.46 6.77
N ALA A 136 1.39 -10.51 6.83
CA ALA A 136 0.97 -11.22 5.64
C ALA A 136 -0.54 -11.39 5.59
N GLN A 137 -1.07 -11.36 4.37
CA GLN A 137 -2.46 -11.70 4.12
C GLN A 137 -2.63 -13.22 4.20
N LYS A 138 -3.43 -13.68 5.16
CA LYS A 138 -3.79 -15.11 5.21
C LYS A 138 -4.75 -15.47 4.08
N LYS A 139 -4.39 -16.47 3.28
CA LYS A 139 -5.25 -16.97 2.20
C LYS A 139 -6.61 -17.40 2.75
N GLY A 140 -7.69 -16.90 2.16
CA GLY A 140 -9.07 -17.26 2.57
C GLY A 140 -9.65 -16.43 3.70
N GLY A 141 -8.99 -15.35 4.15
CA GLY A 141 -9.43 -14.51 5.27
C GLY A 141 -10.61 -13.56 5.00
N GLY A 142 -11.18 -13.58 3.80
CA GLY A 142 -12.36 -12.74 3.46
C GLY A 142 -12.06 -11.24 3.29
N PHE A 143 -10.89 -10.78 3.69
CA PHE A 143 -10.45 -9.39 3.57
C PHE A 143 -9.22 -9.31 2.65
N ASP A 144 -9.30 -8.42 1.66
CA ASP A 144 -8.21 -8.20 0.70
C ASP A 144 -7.68 -6.76 0.80
N PRO A 145 -6.50 -6.56 1.42
CA PRO A 145 -5.90 -5.23 1.54
C PRO A 145 -5.53 -4.62 0.19
N THR A 146 -5.22 -5.44 -0.83
CA THR A 146 -4.91 -4.92 -2.17
C THR A 146 -6.14 -4.34 -2.84
N ALA A 147 -7.32 -4.96 -2.68
CA ALA A 147 -8.58 -4.42 -3.18
C ALA A 147 -8.96 -3.12 -2.47
N LEU A 148 -8.75 -3.05 -1.14
CA LEU A 148 -9.04 -1.84 -0.36
C LEU A 148 -8.23 -0.63 -0.84
N TYR A 149 -6.94 -0.82 -1.12
CA TYR A 149 -6.01 0.23 -1.55
C TYR A 149 -5.85 0.34 -3.07
N ALA A 150 -6.64 -0.39 -3.84
CA ALA A 150 -6.57 -0.43 -5.31
C ALA A 150 -5.16 -0.79 -5.83
N VAL A 151 -4.48 -1.72 -5.16
CA VAL A 151 -3.16 -2.21 -5.58
C VAL A 151 -3.35 -3.27 -6.64
N SER A 152 -3.02 -2.96 -7.88
CA SER A 152 -3.11 -3.86 -9.04
C SER A 152 -1.77 -4.51 -9.39
N SER A 153 -0.67 -3.93 -8.94
CA SER A 153 0.69 -4.44 -9.16
C SER A 153 1.60 -4.08 -8.00
N ILE A 154 2.61 -4.90 -7.76
CA ILE A 154 3.64 -4.68 -6.74
C ILE A 154 5.01 -4.50 -7.41
N PRO A 155 5.94 -3.74 -6.79
CA PRO A 155 5.82 -3.05 -5.51
C PRO A 155 4.85 -1.85 -5.57
N ALA A 156 4.12 -1.62 -4.48
CA ALA A 156 3.26 -0.45 -4.31
C ALA A 156 3.35 0.04 -2.87
N ASN A 157 3.41 1.35 -2.67
CA ASN A 157 3.44 1.90 -1.31
C ASN A 157 2.67 3.20 -1.19
N PHE A 158 2.35 3.53 0.06
CA PHE A 158 1.60 4.71 0.48
C PHE A 158 2.28 5.31 1.70
N LEU A 159 2.68 6.57 1.62
CA LEU A 159 3.22 7.29 2.78
C LEU A 159 2.10 7.99 3.53
N ILE A 160 1.96 7.64 4.81
CA ILE A 160 0.92 8.15 5.71
C ILE A 160 1.54 9.15 6.67
N SER A 161 0.99 10.37 6.73
CA SER A 161 1.43 11.43 7.61
C SER A 161 0.94 11.25 9.06
N PRO A 162 1.51 12.01 10.03
CA PRO A 162 1.03 12.02 11.41
C PRO A 162 -0.45 12.37 11.57
N GLU A 163 -1.02 13.11 10.63
CA GLU A 163 -2.45 13.47 10.58
C GLU A 163 -3.33 12.35 10.01
N GLY A 164 -2.73 11.20 9.64
CA GLY A 164 -3.44 10.07 9.10
C GLY A 164 -3.87 10.22 7.64
N LYS A 165 -3.16 11.03 6.86
CA LYS A 165 -3.42 11.23 5.43
C LYS A 165 -2.37 10.58 4.56
N ILE A 166 -2.78 10.04 3.43
CA ILE A 166 -1.89 9.59 2.36
C ILE A 166 -1.31 10.83 1.69
N VAL A 167 0.01 11.03 1.79
CA VAL A 167 0.69 12.22 1.25
C VAL A 167 1.55 11.92 0.03
N ALA A 168 1.92 10.67 -0.19
CA ALA A 168 2.65 10.22 -1.37
C ALA A 168 2.36 8.75 -1.64
N LYS A 169 2.61 8.31 -2.88
CA LYS A 169 2.42 6.93 -3.33
C LYS A 169 3.60 6.50 -4.21
N ASN A 170 3.88 5.20 -4.19
CA ASN A 170 4.85 4.58 -5.10
C ASN A 170 6.24 5.25 -5.07
N LEU A 171 6.72 5.53 -3.88
CA LEU A 171 8.07 6.05 -3.67
C LEU A 171 9.09 4.93 -3.92
N ARG A 172 10.07 5.18 -4.80
CA ARG A 172 11.07 4.21 -5.25
C ARG A 172 12.47 4.74 -5.06
N GLY A 173 13.39 3.86 -4.67
CA GLY A 173 14.81 4.15 -4.63
C GLY A 173 15.13 5.43 -3.86
N GLU A 174 15.92 6.30 -4.45
CA GLU A 174 16.32 7.60 -3.86
C GLU A 174 15.15 8.56 -3.63
N HIS A 175 14.04 8.42 -4.36
CA HIS A 175 12.85 9.24 -4.15
C HIS A 175 12.21 9.02 -2.79
N LEU A 176 12.27 7.79 -2.25
CA LEU A 176 11.81 7.48 -0.89
C LEU A 176 12.63 8.27 0.14
N GLU A 177 13.94 8.18 0.09
CA GLU A 177 14.82 8.90 1.03
C GLU A 177 14.65 10.41 0.92
N ALA A 178 14.57 10.94 -0.30
CA ALA A 178 14.37 12.37 -0.55
C ALA A 178 13.06 12.88 0.07
N LYS A 179 11.97 12.11 -0.10
CA LYS A 179 10.67 12.48 0.49
C LYS A 179 10.71 12.43 2.02
N LEU A 180 11.33 11.42 2.61
CA LEU A 180 11.47 11.31 4.06
C LEU A 180 12.35 12.42 4.63
N ALA A 181 13.45 12.78 3.95
CA ALA A 181 14.29 13.90 4.35
C ALA A 181 13.56 15.26 4.29
N GLU A 182 12.60 15.41 3.38
CA GLU A 182 11.75 16.60 3.28
C GLU A 182 10.79 16.73 4.47
N VAL A 183 10.18 15.62 4.91
CA VAL A 183 9.10 15.62 5.90
C VAL A 183 9.55 15.32 7.33
N LEU A 184 10.68 14.64 7.51
CA LEU A 184 11.28 14.27 8.79
C LEU A 184 12.55 15.10 9.08
N LYS A 185 12.38 16.36 9.26
CA LYS A 185 13.47 17.30 9.59
C LYS A 185 13.91 17.19 11.04
#